data_e9c735da9d879d084677246145a87265
#
_entry.id   e9c735da9d879d084677246145a87265
#
_cell.length_a   1.000
_cell.length_b   1.000
_cell.length_c   1.000
_cell.angle_alpha   90.00
_cell.angle_beta   90.00
_cell.angle_gamma   90.00
#
_symmetry.space_group_name_H-M   'P 1'
#
loop_
_entity.id
_entity.type
_entity.pdbx_description
1 polymer ?
#
loop_
_entity_poly.entity_id
_entity_poly.type
_entity_poly.pdbx_seq_one_letter_code
_entity_poly.pdbx_strand_id
1 'polypeptide(L)'
;MITVLIAARCDSERLPRKHFLDLCGMPVIEHVVRRSLHFGFDPIVICPHNEAFEFREYTDAFIAEGDTDDVETRALEVAHRRDLRLFHLLDGDDPFFDPIAVLESIGHAAGARCGRVTPSWHSLSGSGRMGTSFNLDAPAGPVLELRDAGELPWPQRVTLDYPEDYALIRMIAAELGYMAPRAAVDDLFLLNPDLHKMNWFRNREWKQRQLSEKEAEAAAARRNREC
;
A
#
# COMPACT_ATOMS: atom_id res chain seq x y z
N MET A 1 11.34 -12.56 11.30
CA MET A 1 10.94 -12.06 9.98
C MET A 1 9.80 -11.09 10.22
N ILE A 2 9.73 -9.98 9.51
CA ILE A 2 8.70 -8.97 9.70
C ILE A 2 7.49 -9.35 8.86
N THR A 3 6.32 -9.50 9.47
CA THR A 3 5.08 -9.80 8.73
C THR A 3 4.53 -8.56 8.06
N VAL A 4 4.24 -8.68 6.77
CA VAL A 4 3.60 -7.66 5.93
C VAL A 4 2.23 -8.18 5.49
N LEU A 5 1.17 -7.49 5.89
CA LEU A 5 -0.18 -7.76 5.43
C LEU A 5 -0.42 -6.97 4.14
N ILE A 6 -0.69 -7.67 3.04
CA ILE A 6 -0.91 -7.07 1.71
C ILE A 6 -2.42 -7.02 1.46
N ALA A 7 -2.99 -5.82 1.54
CA ALA A 7 -4.42 -5.62 1.34
C ALA A 7 -4.79 -5.69 -0.15
N ALA A 8 -5.71 -6.58 -0.48
CA ALA A 8 -6.21 -6.75 -1.84
C ALA A 8 -7.70 -7.08 -1.84
N ARG A 9 -8.40 -6.74 -2.94
CA ARG A 9 -9.81 -7.10 -3.17
C ARG A 9 -10.05 -7.33 -4.65
N CYS A 10 -11.01 -8.17 -4.99
CA CYS A 10 -11.35 -8.46 -6.38
C CYS A 10 -12.00 -7.26 -7.07
N ASP A 11 -12.87 -6.55 -6.36
CA ASP A 11 -13.60 -5.41 -6.89
C ASP A 11 -12.81 -4.10 -6.74
N SER A 12 -12.65 -3.40 -7.84
CA SER A 12 -12.14 -2.05 -7.90
C SER A 12 -12.95 -1.26 -8.94
N GLU A 13 -13.61 -0.19 -8.52
CA GLU A 13 -14.48 0.62 -9.38
C GLU A 13 -13.70 1.33 -10.50
N ARG A 14 -12.52 1.86 -10.19
CA ARG A 14 -11.71 2.71 -11.08
C ARG A 14 -10.88 1.90 -12.08
N LEU A 15 -10.40 0.75 -11.64
CA LEU A 15 -9.61 -0.18 -12.44
C LEU A 15 -10.00 -1.61 -12.06
N PRO A 16 -11.02 -2.18 -12.71
CA PRO A 16 -11.53 -3.51 -12.38
C PRO A 16 -10.43 -4.57 -12.38
N ARG A 17 -10.46 -5.45 -11.35
CA ARG A 17 -9.52 -6.56 -11.19
C ARG A 17 -8.04 -6.14 -11.18
N LYS A 18 -7.71 -4.93 -10.69
CA LYS A 18 -6.37 -4.34 -10.76
C LYS A 18 -5.25 -5.22 -10.22
N HIS A 19 -5.52 -6.02 -9.19
CA HIS A 19 -4.53 -6.93 -8.59
C HIS A 19 -4.14 -8.11 -9.49
N PHE A 20 -4.98 -8.44 -10.47
CA PHE A 20 -4.78 -9.55 -11.40
C PHE A 20 -4.31 -9.10 -12.78
N LEU A 21 -4.15 -7.80 -13.01
CA LEU A 21 -3.63 -7.28 -14.27
C LEU A 21 -2.20 -7.78 -14.50
N ASP A 22 -1.92 -8.13 -15.75
CA ASP A 22 -0.59 -8.58 -16.15
C ASP A 22 0.43 -7.43 -16.09
N LEU A 23 1.47 -7.62 -15.33
CA LEU A 23 2.59 -6.69 -15.25
C LEU A 23 3.87 -7.42 -15.70
N CYS A 24 4.17 -7.34 -16.99
CA CYS A 24 5.32 -8.00 -17.63
C CYS A 24 5.36 -9.52 -17.40
N GLY A 25 4.24 -10.21 -17.61
CA GLY A 25 4.13 -11.67 -17.50
C GLY A 25 3.79 -12.19 -16.11
N MET A 26 3.43 -11.31 -15.18
CA MET A 26 3.10 -11.67 -13.81
C MET A 26 1.95 -10.77 -13.29
N PRO A 27 0.99 -11.32 -12.51
CA PRO A 27 -0.05 -10.51 -11.90
C PRO A 27 0.50 -9.47 -10.92
N VAL A 28 -0.12 -8.30 -10.82
CA VAL A 28 0.29 -7.22 -9.90
C VAL A 28 0.44 -7.72 -8.47
N ILE A 29 -0.52 -8.51 -7.97
CA ILE A 29 -0.45 -9.03 -6.59
C ILE A 29 0.78 -9.91 -6.38
N GLU A 30 1.15 -10.74 -7.35
CA GLU A 30 2.32 -11.59 -7.26
C GLU A 30 3.63 -10.76 -7.29
N HIS A 31 3.66 -9.61 -8.00
CA HIS A 31 4.79 -8.67 -7.92
C HIS A 31 5.00 -8.17 -6.49
N VAL A 32 3.92 -7.73 -5.83
CA VAL A 32 3.99 -7.22 -4.45
C VAL A 32 4.46 -8.32 -3.48
N VAL A 33 3.92 -9.53 -3.64
CA VAL A 33 4.33 -10.69 -2.83
C VAL A 33 5.81 -11.03 -3.03
N ARG A 34 6.26 -11.19 -4.29
CA ARG A 34 7.67 -11.53 -4.58
C ARG A 34 8.63 -10.44 -4.17
N ARG A 35 8.23 -9.17 -4.35
CA ARG A 35 9.01 -8.04 -3.86
C ARG A 35 9.14 -8.09 -2.34
N SER A 36 8.07 -8.36 -1.61
CA SER A 36 8.11 -8.52 -0.15
C SER A 36 9.06 -9.64 0.28
N LEU A 37 8.96 -10.82 -0.34
CA LEU A 37 9.86 -11.95 -0.08
C LEU A 37 11.33 -11.60 -0.39
N HIS A 38 11.60 -10.94 -1.52
CA HIS A 38 12.94 -10.54 -1.94
C HIS A 38 13.63 -9.64 -0.90
N PHE A 39 12.89 -8.74 -0.27
CA PHE A 39 13.40 -7.85 0.77
C PHE A 39 13.32 -8.43 2.20
N GLY A 40 13.02 -9.72 2.33
CA GLY A 40 13.08 -10.46 3.60
C GLY A 40 11.86 -10.26 4.49
N PHE A 41 10.73 -9.82 3.95
CA PHE A 41 9.45 -9.78 4.63
C PHE A 41 8.72 -11.13 4.56
N ASP A 42 7.73 -11.31 5.43
CA ASP A 42 6.81 -12.45 5.45
C ASP A 42 5.42 -11.97 4.98
N PRO A 43 5.11 -12.09 3.68
CA PRO A 43 3.88 -11.56 3.12
C PRO A 43 2.68 -12.47 3.39
N ILE A 44 1.57 -11.85 3.80
CA ILE A 44 0.25 -12.44 3.91
C ILE A 44 -0.71 -11.57 3.09
N VAL A 45 -1.34 -12.14 2.09
CA VAL A 45 -2.41 -11.44 1.35
C VAL A 45 -3.68 -11.45 2.20
N ILE A 46 -4.25 -10.26 2.46
CA ILE A 46 -5.50 -10.13 3.19
C ILE A 46 -6.59 -9.61 2.25
N CYS A 47 -7.71 -10.34 2.18
CA CYS A 47 -8.82 -10.03 1.28
C CYS A 47 -10.16 -10.07 2.01
N PRO A 48 -11.24 -9.49 1.44
CA PRO A 48 -12.58 -9.64 1.93
C PRO A 48 -13.00 -11.11 2.05
N HIS A 49 -14.01 -11.39 2.88
CA HIS A 49 -14.60 -12.71 2.98
C HIS A 49 -15.07 -13.21 1.61
N ASN A 50 -14.84 -14.48 1.34
CA ASN A 50 -15.20 -15.22 0.12
C ASN A 50 -14.38 -14.84 -1.14
N GLU A 51 -13.28 -14.10 -1.02
CA GLU A 51 -12.41 -13.75 -2.15
C GLU A 51 -11.10 -14.56 -2.22
N ALA A 52 -10.73 -15.29 -1.16
CA ALA A 52 -9.45 -16.01 -1.09
C ALA A 52 -9.22 -16.99 -2.25
N PHE A 53 -10.28 -17.60 -2.76
CA PHE A 53 -10.16 -18.57 -3.86
C PHE A 53 -9.67 -17.93 -5.16
N GLU A 54 -10.09 -16.68 -5.43
CA GLU A 54 -9.64 -15.92 -6.59
C GLU A 54 -8.13 -15.64 -6.51
N PHE A 55 -7.64 -15.23 -5.34
CA PHE A 55 -6.21 -14.90 -5.17
C PHE A 55 -5.29 -16.11 -5.28
N ARG A 56 -5.78 -17.31 -4.88
CA ARG A 56 -5.00 -18.56 -4.97
C ARG A 56 -4.61 -18.96 -6.40
N GLU A 57 -5.32 -18.46 -7.38
CA GLU A 57 -4.96 -18.67 -8.81
C GLU A 57 -3.76 -17.84 -9.25
N TYR A 58 -3.41 -16.80 -8.48
CA TYR A 58 -2.43 -15.78 -8.88
C TYR A 58 -1.21 -15.68 -7.97
N THR A 59 -1.25 -16.27 -6.78
CA THR A 59 -0.13 -16.25 -5.84
C THR A 59 -0.12 -17.46 -4.92
N ASP A 60 1.09 -17.93 -4.58
CA ASP A 60 1.32 -19.00 -3.59
C ASP A 60 1.44 -18.45 -2.15
N ALA A 61 1.31 -17.13 -1.95
CA ALA A 61 1.36 -16.53 -0.62
C ALA A 61 0.22 -17.06 0.26
N PHE A 62 0.41 -17.03 1.57
CA PHE A 62 -0.69 -17.30 2.49
C PHE A 62 -1.77 -16.22 2.35
N ILE A 63 -3.03 -16.64 2.23
CA ILE A 63 -4.18 -15.76 2.07
C ILE A 63 -5.06 -15.86 3.29
N ALA A 64 -5.41 -14.72 3.88
CA ALA A 64 -6.32 -14.61 5.01
C ALA A 64 -7.51 -13.72 4.64
N GLU A 65 -8.69 -14.13 5.04
CA GLU A 65 -9.92 -13.36 4.86
C GLU A 65 -10.30 -12.61 6.13
N GLY A 66 -10.95 -11.46 5.99
CA GLY A 66 -11.46 -10.68 7.09
C GLY A 66 -12.52 -9.69 6.64
N ASP A 67 -12.78 -8.65 7.44
CA ASP A 67 -13.80 -7.64 7.19
C ASP A 67 -13.87 -7.20 5.74
N THR A 68 -15.06 -7.02 5.22
CA THR A 68 -15.30 -6.76 3.80
C THR A 68 -15.03 -5.31 3.44
N ASP A 69 -15.46 -4.38 4.27
CA ASP A 69 -15.56 -2.97 3.90
C ASP A 69 -14.35 -2.15 4.33
N ASP A 70 -13.79 -2.45 5.51
CA ASP A 70 -12.69 -1.70 6.09
C ASP A 70 -11.36 -2.47 6.07
N VAL A 71 -10.37 -1.92 5.36
CA VAL A 71 -9.04 -2.54 5.19
C VAL A 71 -8.28 -2.63 6.51
N GLU A 72 -8.37 -1.59 7.35
CA GLU A 72 -7.67 -1.54 8.63
C GLU A 72 -8.29 -2.52 9.62
N THR A 73 -9.62 -2.58 9.71
CA THR A 73 -10.34 -3.58 10.51
C THR A 73 -9.95 -5.00 10.07
N ARG A 74 -9.92 -5.28 8.77
CA ARG A 74 -9.47 -6.56 8.22
C ARG A 74 -8.04 -6.90 8.64
N ALA A 75 -7.12 -5.94 8.55
CA ALA A 75 -5.73 -6.14 8.96
C ALA A 75 -5.62 -6.45 10.46
N LEU A 76 -6.34 -5.74 11.31
CA LEU A 76 -6.38 -5.97 12.75
C LEU A 76 -6.98 -7.33 13.11
N GLU A 77 -8.06 -7.75 12.45
CA GLU A 77 -8.64 -9.08 12.64
C GLU A 77 -7.65 -10.20 12.30
N VAL A 78 -6.96 -10.09 11.16
CA VAL A 78 -5.94 -11.06 10.77
C VAL A 78 -4.77 -11.04 11.75
N ALA A 79 -4.33 -9.86 12.18
CA ALA A 79 -3.26 -9.71 13.16
C ALA A 79 -3.62 -10.39 14.49
N HIS A 80 -4.83 -10.16 15.02
CA HIS A 80 -5.30 -10.81 16.24
C HIS A 80 -5.38 -12.34 16.11
N ARG A 81 -5.93 -12.86 15.01
CA ARG A 81 -6.03 -14.30 14.77
C ARG A 81 -4.67 -14.98 14.66
N ARG A 82 -3.64 -14.26 14.27
CA ARG A 82 -2.26 -14.76 14.09
C ARG A 82 -1.29 -14.35 15.20
N ASP A 83 -1.79 -13.69 16.23
CA ASP A 83 -1.01 -13.16 17.36
C ASP A 83 0.15 -12.22 16.92
N LEU A 84 -0.10 -11.42 15.88
CA LEU A 84 0.86 -10.42 15.40
C LEU A 84 0.76 -9.18 16.30
N ARG A 85 1.86 -8.79 16.92
CA ARG A 85 1.93 -7.59 17.75
C ARG A 85 2.50 -6.40 17.00
N LEU A 86 3.43 -6.66 16.10
CA LEU A 86 4.03 -5.68 15.20
C LEU A 86 3.90 -6.18 13.78
N PHE A 87 3.27 -5.42 12.91
CA PHE A 87 3.09 -5.75 11.51
C PHE A 87 3.02 -4.50 10.65
N HIS A 88 3.16 -4.69 9.35
CA HIS A 88 3.04 -3.63 8.35
C HIS A 88 1.91 -3.94 7.38
N LEU A 89 1.09 -2.94 7.06
CA LEU A 89 0.01 -3.01 6.09
C LEU A 89 0.46 -2.31 4.81
N LEU A 90 0.54 -3.07 3.72
CA LEU A 90 0.78 -2.59 2.35
C LEU A 90 -0.49 -2.70 1.51
N ASP A 91 -0.63 -1.80 0.55
CA ASP A 91 -1.64 -1.92 -0.48
C ASP A 91 -1.14 -2.86 -1.59
N GLY A 92 -1.99 -3.82 -1.99
CA GLY A 92 -1.65 -4.82 -3.01
C GLY A 92 -1.57 -4.25 -4.44
N ASP A 93 -1.83 -2.97 -4.59
CA ASP A 93 -1.72 -2.19 -5.83
C ASP A 93 -0.49 -1.26 -5.85
N ASP A 94 0.46 -1.47 -4.92
CA ASP A 94 1.71 -0.73 -4.84
C ASP A 94 2.94 -1.59 -5.26
N PRO A 95 3.07 -1.97 -6.53
CA PRO A 95 4.11 -2.92 -6.98
C PRO A 95 5.53 -2.36 -6.83
N PHE A 96 5.70 -1.06 -6.66
CA PHE A 96 6.98 -0.39 -6.44
C PHE A 96 7.10 0.24 -5.04
N PHE A 97 6.48 -0.37 -4.02
CA PHE A 97 6.69 0.08 -2.65
C PHE A 97 8.18 0.14 -2.29
N ASP A 98 8.56 1.08 -1.43
CA ASP A 98 9.95 1.26 -0.99
C ASP A 98 10.22 0.41 0.26
N PRO A 99 11.00 -0.69 0.16
CA PRO A 99 11.29 -1.56 1.29
C PRO A 99 12.08 -0.85 2.41
N ILE A 100 12.85 0.19 2.07
CA ILE A 100 13.58 0.99 3.08
C ILE A 100 12.59 1.83 3.88
N ALA A 101 11.65 2.50 3.21
CA ALA A 101 10.60 3.25 3.88
C ALA A 101 9.70 2.36 4.76
N VAL A 102 9.42 1.12 4.30
CA VAL A 102 8.70 0.11 5.11
C VAL A 102 9.51 -0.22 6.37
N LEU A 103 10.81 -0.51 6.26
CA LEU A 103 11.67 -0.81 7.41
C LEU A 103 11.79 0.37 8.38
N GLU A 104 11.90 1.60 7.88
CA GLU A 104 11.91 2.82 8.70
C GLU A 104 10.59 2.97 9.46
N SER A 105 9.45 2.79 8.78
CA SER A 105 8.12 2.84 9.39
C SER A 105 7.97 1.82 10.52
N ILE A 106 8.39 0.58 10.27
CA ILE A 106 8.37 -0.49 11.28
C ILE A 106 9.33 -0.18 12.43
N GLY A 107 10.54 0.34 12.14
CA GLY A 107 11.49 0.76 13.17
C GLY A 107 10.92 1.83 14.08
N HIS A 108 10.22 2.81 13.52
CA HIS A 108 9.50 3.82 14.31
C HIS A 108 8.36 3.22 15.12
N ALA A 109 7.55 2.33 14.57
CA ALA A 109 6.48 1.67 15.30
C ALA A 109 7.00 0.81 16.45
N ALA A 110 8.11 0.10 16.26
CA ALA A 110 8.75 -0.72 17.30
C ALA A 110 9.37 0.13 18.42
N GLY A 111 9.99 1.26 18.07
CA GLY A 111 10.69 2.15 19.02
C GLY A 111 9.83 3.26 19.61
N ALA A 112 8.76 3.63 18.95
CA ALA A 112 7.91 4.73 19.35
C ALA A 112 6.81 4.28 20.35
N ARG A 113 6.39 5.23 21.18
CA ARG A 113 5.23 5.05 22.04
C ARG A 113 3.92 5.35 21.31
N CYS A 114 3.85 5.01 20.02
CA CYS A 114 2.65 5.19 19.19
C CYS A 114 2.27 3.86 18.55
N GLY A 115 0.98 3.56 18.54
CA GLY A 115 0.45 2.32 17.98
C GLY A 115 0.43 2.29 16.44
N ARG A 116 0.68 3.43 15.78
CA ARG A 116 0.54 3.56 14.33
C ARG A 116 1.53 4.54 13.72
N VAL A 117 2.16 4.14 12.61
CA VAL A 117 3.05 4.97 11.79
C VAL A 117 2.56 4.93 10.35
N THR A 118 2.31 6.07 9.73
CA THR A 118 1.70 6.20 8.40
C THR A 118 2.46 7.21 7.54
N PRO A 119 2.39 7.13 6.19
CA PRO A 119 2.93 8.17 5.34
C PRO A 119 2.21 9.51 5.56
N SER A 120 2.97 10.60 5.47
CA SER A 120 2.40 11.93 5.58
C SER A 120 1.47 12.21 4.39
N TRP A 121 0.29 12.74 4.69
CA TRP A 121 -0.67 13.19 3.70
C TRP A 121 -0.11 14.25 2.73
N HIS A 122 0.91 15.01 3.19
CA HIS A 122 1.54 16.07 2.40
C HIS A 122 2.61 15.55 1.44
N SER A 123 2.96 14.26 1.52
CA SER A 123 3.93 13.68 0.60
C SER A 123 3.41 13.69 -0.84
N LEU A 124 4.27 14.05 -1.79
CA LEU A 124 3.97 14.02 -3.22
C LEU A 124 4.02 12.60 -3.78
N SER A 125 4.83 11.75 -3.17
CA SER A 125 5.09 10.37 -3.60
C SER A 125 4.69 9.32 -2.56
N GLY A 126 4.10 9.74 -1.44
CA GLY A 126 3.81 8.87 -0.28
C GLY A 126 2.84 7.74 -0.56
N SER A 127 1.90 7.98 -1.46
CA SER A 127 0.99 6.96 -1.94
C SER A 127 1.71 5.94 -2.81
N GLY A 128 1.58 4.66 -2.46
CA GLY A 128 2.21 3.56 -3.19
C GLY A 128 3.68 3.32 -2.86
N ARG A 129 4.20 3.92 -1.78
CA ARG A 129 5.60 3.69 -1.42
C ARG A 129 5.82 3.08 -0.05
N MET A 130 5.03 3.40 0.95
CA MET A 130 5.36 3.04 2.32
C MET A 130 4.31 2.18 3.01
N GLY A 131 3.02 2.40 2.86
CA GLY A 131 2.01 1.73 3.68
C GLY A 131 2.01 2.19 5.14
N THR A 132 1.43 1.39 6.05
CA THR A 132 1.22 1.75 7.46
C THR A 132 1.74 0.67 8.41
N SER A 133 2.53 1.03 9.42
CA SER A 133 2.98 0.11 10.47
C SER A 133 2.11 0.21 11.71
N PHE A 134 1.84 -0.94 12.34
CA PHE A 134 1.07 -1.08 13.56
C PHE A 134 1.88 -1.77 14.64
N ASN A 135 1.80 -1.25 15.87
CA ASN A 135 2.32 -1.88 17.08
C ASN A 135 1.18 -1.99 18.10
N LEU A 136 0.64 -3.18 18.28
CA LEU A 136 -0.49 -3.45 19.18
C LEU A 136 -0.10 -3.50 20.66
N ASP A 137 1.19 -3.55 20.97
CA ASP A 137 1.69 -3.46 22.36
C ASP A 137 1.91 -2.02 22.81
N ALA A 138 1.93 -1.07 21.88
CA ALA A 138 2.04 0.34 22.20
C ALA A 138 0.69 0.88 22.70
N PRO A 139 0.68 1.85 23.64
CA PRO A 139 -0.55 2.50 24.07
C PRO A 139 -1.23 3.18 22.88
N ALA A 140 -2.55 3.20 22.90
CA ALA A 140 -3.32 4.01 21.97
C ALA A 140 -2.88 5.48 22.09
N GLY A 141 -2.18 5.98 21.10
CA GLY A 141 -1.55 7.29 21.09
C GLY A 141 -1.67 8.00 19.75
N PRO A 142 -1.01 9.14 19.58
CA PRO A 142 -1.00 9.85 18.34
C PRO A 142 -0.42 9.00 17.20
N VAL A 143 -0.96 9.20 16.01
CA VAL A 143 -0.40 8.62 14.78
C VAL A 143 0.88 9.39 14.44
N LEU A 144 1.97 8.68 14.20
CA LEU A 144 3.20 9.27 13.69
C LEU A 144 3.14 9.32 12.17
N GLU A 145 3.21 10.52 11.60
CA GLU A 145 3.32 10.71 10.16
C GLU A 145 4.79 10.84 9.74
N LEU A 146 5.22 9.99 8.82
CA LEU A 146 6.54 10.08 8.21
C LEU A 146 6.48 10.79 6.87
N ARG A 147 7.36 11.76 6.67
CA ARG A 147 7.57 12.38 5.37
C ARG A 147 8.55 11.55 4.55
N ASP A 148 8.29 11.47 3.27
CA ASP A 148 9.23 10.92 2.32
C ASP A 148 10.43 11.87 2.18
N ALA A 149 11.62 11.43 2.63
CA ALA A 149 12.83 12.24 2.62
C ALA A 149 13.47 12.44 1.23
N GLY A 150 13.09 11.60 0.26
CA GLY A 150 13.63 11.60 -1.11
C GLY A 150 12.65 12.10 -2.16
N GLU A 151 11.73 13.01 -1.81
CA GLU A 151 10.75 13.50 -2.77
C GLU A 151 11.40 14.29 -3.91
N LEU A 152 11.02 13.94 -5.14
CA LEU A 152 11.32 14.76 -6.31
C LEU A 152 10.40 16.00 -6.35
N PRO A 153 10.78 17.05 -7.10
CA PRO A 153 9.99 18.27 -7.19
C PRO A 153 8.64 18.11 -7.91
N TRP A 154 8.34 16.94 -8.44
CA TRP A 154 7.08 16.58 -9.08
C TRP A 154 6.52 15.27 -8.51
N PRO A 155 5.19 15.05 -8.58
CA PRO A 155 4.57 13.85 -8.03
C PRO A 155 5.00 12.60 -8.81
N GLN A 156 5.35 11.55 -8.07
CA GLN A 156 5.60 10.22 -8.59
C GLN A 156 4.48 9.30 -8.12
N ARG A 157 3.42 9.22 -8.91
CA ARG A 157 2.30 8.36 -8.60
C ARG A 157 2.58 6.94 -9.12
N VAL A 158 2.96 6.03 -8.23
CA VAL A 158 3.27 4.62 -8.55
C VAL A 158 2.32 3.62 -7.87
N THR A 159 1.16 4.10 -7.43
CA THR A 159 0.02 3.28 -6.99
C THR A 159 -0.91 3.00 -8.17
N LEU A 160 -1.54 1.84 -8.20
CA LEU A 160 -2.36 1.35 -9.32
C LEU A 160 -3.85 1.55 -9.05
N ASP A 161 -4.39 2.70 -9.46
CA ASP A 161 -5.81 3.02 -9.27
C ASP A 161 -6.57 3.32 -10.56
N TYR A 162 -5.86 3.75 -11.61
CA TYR A 162 -6.43 4.18 -12.88
C TYR A 162 -5.71 3.51 -14.05
N PRO A 163 -6.33 3.45 -15.25
CA PRO A 163 -5.66 2.93 -16.44
C PRO A 163 -4.34 3.63 -16.77
N GLU A 164 -4.24 4.94 -16.48
CA GLU A 164 -3.02 5.72 -16.70
C GLU A 164 -1.91 5.31 -15.72
N ASP A 165 -2.27 4.95 -14.48
CA ASP A 165 -1.32 4.40 -13.52
C ASP A 165 -0.77 3.07 -14.03
N TYR A 166 -1.65 2.20 -14.56
CA TYR A 166 -1.24 0.92 -15.13
C TYR A 166 -0.28 1.09 -16.31
N ALA A 167 -0.54 2.04 -17.21
CA ALA A 167 0.34 2.33 -18.32
C ALA A 167 1.75 2.75 -17.85
N LEU A 168 1.83 3.65 -16.87
CA LEU A 168 3.09 4.11 -16.29
C LEU A 168 3.82 2.98 -15.56
N ILE A 169 3.14 2.27 -14.66
CA ILE A 169 3.72 1.19 -13.86
C ILE A 169 4.24 0.06 -14.75
N ARG A 170 3.48 -0.30 -15.78
CA ARG A 170 3.91 -1.30 -16.77
C ARG A 170 5.16 -0.89 -17.53
N MET A 171 5.27 0.39 -17.90
CA MET A 171 6.47 0.92 -18.55
C MET A 171 7.67 0.88 -17.60
N ILE A 172 7.51 1.30 -16.33
CA ILE A 172 8.58 1.21 -15.31
C ILE A 172 9.01 -0.24 -15.12
N ALA A 173 8.06 -1.18 -15.01
CA ALA A 173 8.37 -2.59 -14.83
C ALA A 173 9.10 -3.19 -16.05
N ALA A 174 8.73 -2.80 -17.26
CA ALA A 174 9.39 -3.25 -18.48
C ALA A 174 10.83 -2.73 -18.61
N GLU A 175 11.08 -1.50 -18.17
CA GLU A 175 12.40 -0.86 -18.26
C GLU A 175 13.34 -1.31 -17.13
N LEU A 176 12.85 -1.34 -15.90
CA LEU A 176 13.69 -1.53 -14.71
C LEU A 176 13.55 -2.92 -14.06
N GLY A 177 12.52 -3.68 -14.44
CA GLY A 177 12.13 -4.89 -13.71
C GLY A 177 11.40 -4.60 -12.39
N TYR A 178 10.68 -5.60 -11.90
CA TYR A 178 9.81 -5.47 -10.71
C TYR A 178 10.57 -5.39 -9.36
N MET A 179 11.86 -5.73 -9.34
CA MET A 179 12.72 -5.61 -8.15
C MET A 179 13.49 -4.28 -8.11
N ALA A 180 13.24 -3.36 -9.04
CA ALA A 180 13.94 -2.08 -9.08
C ALA A 180 13.92 -1.38 -7.73
N PRO A 181 15.06 -0.94 -7.19
CA PRO A 181 15.10 -0.13 -5.99
C PRO A 181 14.49 1.26 -6.27
N ARG A 182 14.04 1.93 -5.22
CA ARG A 182 13.48 3.28 -5.33
C ARG A 182 14.40 4.22 -6.11
N ALA A 183 15.71 4.21 -5.83
CA ALA A 183 16.66 5.07 -6.50
C ALA A 183 16.63 4.91 -8.04
N ALA A 184 16.48 3.70 -8.55
CA ALA A 184 16.37 3.47 -10.00
C ALA A 184 15.07 4.03 -10.58
N VAL A 185 13.96 3.95 -9.83
CA VAL A 185 12.69 4.56 -10.22
C VAL A 185 12.81 6.09 -10.20
N ASP A 186 13.42 6.66 -9.16
CA ASP A 186 13.65 8.10 -9.05
C ASP A 186 14.55 8.63 -10.18
N ASP A 187 15.64 7.91 -10.50
CA ASP A 187 16.52 8.22 -11.63
C ASP A 187 15.78 8.21 -12.98
N LEU A 188 14.88 7.23 -13.18
CA LEU A 188 14.06 7.18 -14.39
C LEU A 188 13.21 8.44 -14.55
N PHE A 189 12.59 8.92 -13.46
CA PHE A 189 11.82 10.16 -13.46
C PHE A 189 12.71 11.42 -13.60
N LEU A 190 13.92 11.44 -13.04
CA LEU A 190 14.87 12.54 -13.18
C LEU A 190 15.38 12.68 -14.63
N LEU A 191 15.68 11.54 -15.26
CA LEU A 191 16.13 11.50 -16.66
C LEU A 191 14.98 11.79 -17.66
N ASN A 192 13.75 11.56 -17.25
CA ASN A 192 12.54 11.74 -18.04
C ASN A 192 11.53 12.63 -17.30
N PRO A 193 11.78 13.95 -17.17
CA PRO A 193 11.00 14.83 -16.32
C PRO A 193 9.53 14.96 -16.72
N ASP A 194 9.17 14.60 -17.95
CA ASP A 194 7.78 14.58 -18.42
C ASP A 194 7.02 13.28 -18.09
N LEU A 195 7.72 12.28 -17.58
CA LEU A 195 7.13 10.96 -17.29
C LEU A 195 5.97 11.05 -16.28
N HIS A 196 6.08 11.91 -15.26
CA HIS A 196 5.03 12.13 -14.28
C HIS A 196 3.71 12.62 -14.92
N LYS A 197 3.76 13.23 -16.11
CA LYS A 197 2.57 13.75 -16.81
C LYS A 197 1.64 12.64 -17.31
N MET A 198 2.10 11.39 -17.35
CA MET A 198 1.27 10.27 -17.78
C MET A 198 0.05 10.05 -16.85
N ASN A 199 0.20 10.33 -15.56
CA ASN A 199 -0.86 10.07 -14.57
C ASN A 199 -1.02 11.14 -13.47
N TRP A 200 -0.18 12.18 -13.41
CA TRP A 200 -0.20 13.18 -12.35
C TRP A 200 -1.55 13.87 -12.18
N PHE A 201 -2.31 14.05 -13.27
CA PHE A 201 -3.62 14.70 -13.25
C PHE A 201 -4.64 13.91 -12.42
N ARG A 202 -4.44 12.60 -12.24
CA ARG A 202 -5.27 11.77 -11.36
C ARG A 202 -5.04 12.03 -9.86
N ASN A 203 -3.92 12.63 -9.49
CA ASN A 203 -3.65 12.95 -8.08
C ASN A 203 -4.69 13.85 -7.44
N ARG A 204 -5.23 14.82 -8.19
CA ARG A 204 -6.27 15.71 -7.67
C ARG A 204 -7.56 14.96 -7.35
N GLU A 205 -8.02 14.16 -8.28
CA GLU A 205 -9.22 13.33 -8.15
C GLU A 205 -9.06 12.33 -6.99
N TRP A 206 -7.92 11.65 -6.95
CA TRP A 206 -7.58 10.71 -5.89
C TRP A 206 -7.57 11.37 -4.50
N LYS A 207 -6.89 12.51 -4.34
CA LYS A 207 -6.84 13.25 -3.07
C LYS A 207 -8.22 13.76 -2.63
N GLN A 208 -9.04 14.24 -3.56
CA GLN A 208 -10.40 14.68 -3.25
C GLN A 208 -11.25 13.51 -2.72
N ARG A 209 -11.15 12.34 -3.33
CA ARG A 209 -11.87 11.15 -2.88
C ARG A 209 -11.41 10.70 -1.48
N GLN A 210 -10.10 10.63 -1.26
CA GLN A 210 -9.54 10.26 0.04
C GLN A 210 -9.97 11.22 1.17
N LEU A 211 -10.10 12.51 0.87
CA LEU A 211 -10.61 13.49 1.83
C LEU A 211 -12.08 13.24 2.15
N SER A 212 -12.93 13.01 1.13
CA SER A 212 -14.35 12.75 1.34
C SER A 212 -14.60 11.44 2.10
N GLU A 213 -13.81 10.40 1.86
CA GLU A 213 -13.86 9.12 2.59
C GLU A 213 -13.51 9.36 4.08
N LYS A 214 -12.40 10.06 4.37
CA LYS A 214 -12.02 10.40 5.76
C LYS A 214 -13.04 11.28 6.50
N GLU A 215 -13.66 12.23 5.80
CA GLU A 215 -14.72 13.05 6.38
C GLU A 215 -15.96 12.22 6.71
N ALA A 216 -16.33 11.27 5.84
CA ALA A 216 -17.43 10.35 6.06
C ALA A 216 -17.16 9.42 7.27
N GLU A 217 -15.96 8.86 7.37
CA GLU A 217 -15.53 8.04 8.50
C GLU A 217 -15.54 8.82 9.82
N ALA A 218 -15.00 10.05 9.82
CA ALA A 218 -15.02 10.92 10.99
C ALA A 218 -16.45 11.28 11.43
N ALA A 219 -17.36 11.49 10.49
CA ALA A 219 -18.77 11.76 10.78
C ALA A 219 -19.50 10.53 11.33
N ALA A 220 -19.18 9.33 10.84
CA ALA A 220 -19.71 8.06 11.35
C ALA A 220 -19.22 7.79 12.78
N ALA A 221 -17.93 8.00 13.04
CA ALA A 221 -17.34 7.83 14.37
C ALA A 221 -17.91 8.79 15.43
N ARG A 222 -18.28 10.02 15.04
CA ARG A 222 -18.97 10.98 15.93
C ARG A 222 -20.36 10.49 16.28
N ARG A 223 -21.14 10.03 15.31
CA ARG A 223 -22.50 9.49 15.54
C ARG A 223 -22.52 8.30 16.49
N ASN A 224 -21.53 7.40 16.38
CA ASN A 224 -21.41 6.23 17.24
C ASN A 224 -20.98 6.56 18.69
N ARG A 225 -20.46 7.78 18.97
CA ARG A 225 -20.12 8.25 20.32
C ARG A 225 -21.26 8.99 21.02
N GLU A 226 -22.27 9.40 20.25
CA GLU A 226 -23.43 10.14 20.74
C GLU A 226 -24.64 9.23 21.02
N CYS A 227 -24.55 7.94 20.66
CA CYS A 227 -25.48 6.88 21.02
C CYS A 227 -24.95 6.02 22.17
#